data_55e10cabbe71c79292c547939d4be56f
#
_entry.id   55e10cabbe71c79292c547939d4be56f
#
_cell.length_a   1.000
_cell.length_b   1.000
_cell.length_c   1.000
_cell.angle_alpha   90.00
_cell.angle_beta   90.00
_cell.angle_gamma   90.00
#
_symmetry.space_group_name_H-M   'P 1'
#
loop_
_entity.id
_entity.type
_entity.pdbx_description
1 polymer ?
#
loop_
_entity_poly.entity_id
_entity_poly.type
_entity_poly.pdbx_seq_one_letter_code
_entity_poly.pdbx_strand_id
1 'polypeptide(L)'
;LILVRHGQSEWNLEKRFTGWVDIDLTGQGKLEACKSGELIKALKLNIDYFFSSFQLRSINTLKLIQDTLRDKREPIKAWQLNERHYGALTGLNKDEMKKKLGGDKIHEFRRSWDKKPDPLSRNNPYHPINIETYKKIPLEKIPDSESLKDTYERVMEYYNSDIQNKLLENKNIIISAHGNSIRALCKFLFKLDNKKISLLEIPTGNPLLINLNLEQEITECKYLDKDRGKDLLIF
;
A
#
# COMPACT_ATOMS: atom_id res chain seq x y z
N LEU A 1 8.17 -13.31 -1.47
CA LEU A 1 7.19 -12.26 -1.22
C LEU A 1 7.19 -11.26 -2.38
N ILE A 2 6.00 -10.89 -2.88
CA ILE A 2 5.83 -9.86 -3.92
C ILE A 2 4.89 -8.79 -3.37
N LEU A 3 5.37 -7.54 -3.33
CA LEU A 3 4.57 -6.38 -2.91
C LEU A 3 4.20 -5.56 -4.15
N VAL A 4 2.93 -5.22 -4.30
CA VAL A 4 2.43 -4.41 -5.43
C VAL A 4 1.61 -3.25 -4.91
N ARG A 5 2.09 -2.02 -5.12
CA ARG A 5 1.22 -0.86 -4.94
C ARG A 5 0.18 -0.86 -6.04
N HIS A 6 -1.08 -0.62 -5.67
CA HIS A 6 -2.17 -0.52 -6.65
C HIS A 6 -1.81 0.38 -7.83
N GLY A 7 -2.38 0.10 -9.00
CA GLY A 7 -2.26 0.95 -10.18
C GLY A 7 -2.78 2.37 -9.95
N GLN A 8 -2.53 3.29 -10.87
CA GLN A 8 -3.00 4.67 -10.76
C GLN A 8 -4.51 4.70 -10.49
N SER A 9 -4.94 5.39 -9.42
CA SER A 9 -6.35 5.66 -9.13
C SER A 9 -6.75 7.06 -9.63
N GLU A 10 -8.07 7.32 -9.74
CA GLU A 10 -8.59 8.61 -10.17
C GLU A 10 -8.03 9.75 -9.31
N TRP A 11 -8.00 9.61 -7.98
CA TRP A 11 -7.44 10.62 -7.10
C TRP A 11 -5.91 10.71 -7.09
N ASN A 12 -5.21 9.68 -7.59
CA ASN A 12 -3.80 9.84 -7.92
C ASN A 12 -3.61 10.79 -9.12
N LEU A 13 -4.43 10.61 -10.16
CA LEU A 13 -4.42 11.47 -11.36
C LEU A 13 -4.79 12.92 -11.00
N GLU A 14 -5.82 13.12 -10.18
CA GLU A 14 -6.26 14.42 -9.68
C GLU A 14 -5.34 15.03 -8.62
N LYS A 15 -4.29 14.32 -8.20
CA LYS A 15 -3.35 14.72 -7.14
C LYS A 15 -4.03 15.01 -5.79
N ARG A 16 -5.08 14.27 -5.42
CA ARG A 16 -5.77 14.42 -4.14
C ARG A 16 -5.21 13.48 -3.07
N PHE A 17 -5.40 13.85 -1.80
CA PHE A 17 -5.14 12.97 -0.67
C PHE A 17 -6.27 11.95 -0.55
N THR A 18 -5.99 10.68 -0.82
CA THR A 18 -7.02 9.64 -0.89
C THR A 18 -7.32 9.00 0.47
N GLY A 19 -6.28 8.58 1.18
CA GLY A 19 -6.47 7.88 2.46
C GLY A 19 -7.38 6.66 2.35
N TRP A 20 -8.42 6.61 3.18
CA TRP A 20 -9.38 5.50 3.22
C TRP A 20 -10.59 5.70 2.29
N VAL A 21 -10.67 6.79 1.54
CA VAL A 21 -11.73 6.94 0.54
C VAL A 21 -11.61 5.85 -0.52
N ASP A 22 -12.73 5.24 -0.88
CA ASP A 22 -12.77 4.06 -1.75
C ASP A 22 -12.90 4.48 -3.23
N ILE A 23 -11.77 4.84 -3.83
CA ILE A 23 -11.62 5.31 -5.22
C ILE A 23 -11.02 4.19 -6.06
N ASP A 24 -11.55 4.00 -7.26
CA ASP A 24 -11.11 2.95 -8.19
C ASP A 24 -9.92 3.38 -9.07
N LEU A 25 -9.48 2.45 -9.89
CA LEU A 25 -8.38 2.60 -10.85
C LEU A 25 -8.82 3.41 -12.07
N THR A 26 -7.90 4.22 -12.60
CA THR A 26 -8.03 4.78 -13.95
C THR A 26 -7.82 3.68 -15.02
N GLY A 27 -8.11 4.00 -16.28
CA GLY A 27 -7.72 3.14 -17.42
C GLY A 27 -6.21 2.82 -17.41
N GLN A 28 -5.37 3.83 -17.14
CA GLN A 28 -3.93 3.66 -17.00
C GLN A 28 -3.58 2.73 -15.82
N GLY A 29 -4.24 2.88 -14.66
CA GLY A 29 -4.02 2.01 -13.51
C GLY A 29 -4.37 0.53 -13.78
N LYS A 30 -5.39 0.27 -14.59
CA LYS A 30 -5.74 -1.09 -15.05
C LYS A 30 -4.63 -1.68 -15.95
N LEU A 31 -4.08 -0.88 -16.87
CA LEU A 31 -2.93 -1.31 -17.70
C LEU A 31 -1.69 -1.61 -16.84
N GLU A 32 -1.40 -0.78 -15.85
CA GLU A 32 -0.32 -1.01 -14.88
C GLU A 32 -0.51 -2.34 -14.13
N ALA A 33 -1.73 -2.64 -13.70
CA ALA A 33 -2.06 -3.89 -13.02
C ALA A 33 -1.91 -5.12 -13.92
N CYS A 34 -2.37 -5.06 -15.18
CA CYS A 34 -2.16 -6.12 -16.16
C CYS A 34 -0.66 -6.35 -16.43
N LYS A 35 0.11 -5.27 -16.62
CA LYS A 35 1.57 -5.37 -16.78
C LYS A 35 2.24 -6.00 -15.57
N SER A 36 1.79 -5.65 -14.36
CA SER A 36 2.26 -6.30 -13.12
C SER A 36 2.04 -7.81 -13.17
N GLY A 37 0.86 -8.25 -13.62
CA GLY A 37 0.51 -9.65 -13.79
C GLY A 37 1.47 -10.37 -14.77
N GLU A 38 1.76 -9.77 -15.92
CA GLU A 38 2.70 -10.35 -16.91
C GLU A 38 4.13 -10.46 -16.36
N LEU A 39 4.60 -9.44 -15.63
CA LEU A 39 5.92 -9.46 -15.00
C LEU A 39 6.03 -10.57 -13.94
N ILE A 40 4.99 -10.76 -13.13
CA ILE A 40 4.93 -11.81 -12.11
C ILE A 40 4.85 -13.19 -12.78
N LYS A 41 4.04 -13.35 -13.83
CA LYS A 41 3.90 -14.58 -14.60
C LYS A 41 5.23 -15.05 -15.19
N ALA A 42 6.06 -14.11 -15.64
CA ALA A 42 7.39 -14.42 -16.18
C ALA A 42 8.34 -15.05 -15.15
N LEU A 43 8.09 -14.88 -13.85
CA LEU A 43 8.87 -15.54 -12.79
C LEU A 43 8.61 -17.05 -12.70
N LYS A 44 7.50 -17.55 -13.28
CA LYS A 44 7.08 -18.96 -13.24
C LYS A 44 6.97 -19.52 -11.80
N LEU A 45 6.64 -18.66 -10.84
CA LEU A 45 6.42 -19.05 -9.45
C LEU A 45 4.99 -19.58 -9.26
N ASN A 46 4.85 -20.62 -8.44
CA ASN A 46 3.55 -20.98 -7.89
C ASN A 46 3.23 -20.02 -6.74
N ILE A 47 2.15 -19.27 -6.85
CA ILE A 47 1.70 -18.34 -5.79
C ILE A 47 0.77 -19.09 -4.86
N ASP A 48 1.05 -19.08 -3.55
CA ASP A 48 0.24 -19.78 -2.57
C ASP A 48 -0.87 -18.90 -1.98
N TYR A 49 -0.60 -17.60 -1.77
CA TYR A 49 -1.55 -16.68 -1.16
C TYR A 49 -1.59 -15.32 -1.85
N PHE A 50 -2.80 -14.76 -1.89
CA PHE A 50 -3.08 -13.42 -2.38
C PHE A 50 -3.70 -12.59 -1.27
N PHE A 51 -3.08 -11.47 -0.93
CA PHE A 51 -3.57 -10.52 0.08
C PHE A 51 -3.89 -9.17 -0.56
N SER A 52 -4.95 -8.54 -0.08
CA SER A 52 -5.33 -7.18 -0.45
C SER A 52 -5.81 -6.38 0.76
N SER A 53 -5.79 -5.06 0.64
CA SER A 53 -6.56 -4.19 1.52
C SER A 53 -8.06 -4.30 1.24
N PHE A 54 -8.88 -3.55 2.00
CA PHE A 54 -10.33 -3.44 1.73
C PHE A 54 -10.66 -2.48 0.59
N GLN A 55 -9.69 -1.73 0.07
CA GLN A 55 -9.93 -0.64 -0.89
C GLN A 55 -9.96 -1.12 -2.33
N LEU A 56 -10.96 -0.68 -3.11
CA LEU A 56 -11.24 -1.12 -4.48
C LEU A 56 -10.01 -1.08 -5.38
N ARG A 57 -9.24 0.01 -5.37
CA ARG A 57 -8.03 0.15 -6.20
C ARG A 57 -7.00 -0.95 -5.95
N SER A 58 -6.88 -1.43 -4.71
CA SER A 58 -5.99 -2.54 -4.35
C SER A 58 -6.59 -3.88 -4.75
N ILE A 59 -7.87 -4.09 -4.46
CA ILE A 59 -8.62 -5.30 -4.83
C ILE A 59 -8.61 -5.48 -6.35
N ASN A 60 -8.94 -4.43 -7.12
CA ASN A 60 -9.01 -4.48 -8.57
C ASN A 60 -7.62 -4.66 -9.21
N THR A 61 -6.56 -4.06 -8.62
CA THR A 61 -5.19 -4.35 -9.05
C THR A 61 -4.87 -5.84 -8.89
N LEU A 62 -5.17 -6.41 -7.72
CA LEU A 62 -4.88 -7.82 -7.45
C LEU A 62 -5.70 -8.74 -8.36
N LYS A 63 -6.98 -8.42 -8.58
CA LYS A 63 -7.85 -9.17 -9.48
C LYS A 63 -7.30 -9.23 -10.91
N LEU A 64 -6.85 -8.09 -11.46
CA LEU A 64 -6.24 -8.04 -12.80
C LEU A 64 -4.93 -8.84 -12.87
N ILE A 65 -4.13 -8.85 -11.79
CA ILE A 65 -2.95 -9.71 -11.67
C ILE A 65 -3.38 -11.19 -11.68
N GLN A 66 -4.37 -11.58 -10.89
CA GLN A 66 -4.88 -12.95 -10.81
C GLN A 66 -5.46 -13.43 -12.15
N ASP A 67 -6.21 -12.57 -12.86
CA ASP A 67 -6.74 -12.87 -14.18
C ASP A 67 -5.61 -13.18 -15.17
N THR A 68 -4.51 -12.42 -15.14
CA THR A 68 -3.32 -12.64 -15.95
C THR A 68 -2.60 -13.96 -15.60
N LEU A 69 -2.57 -14.31 -14.32
CA LEU A 69 -2.02 -15.56 -13.81
C LEU A 69 -2.97 -16.76 -14.02
N ARG A 70 -4.22 -16.53 -14.43
CA ARG A 70 -5.33 -17.49 -14.52
C ARG A 70 -5.67 -18.15 -13.18
N ASP A 71 -5.53 -17.39 -12.10
CA ASP A 71 -5.86 -17.80 -10.74
C ASP A 71 -7.21 -17.21 -10.31
N LYS A 72 -8.12 -18.05 -9.85
CA LYS A 72 -9.49 -17.67 -9.46
C LYS A 72 -9.74 -17.71 -7.98
N ARG A 73 -8.72 -17.93 -7.15
CA ARG A 73 -8.87 -17.97 -5.69
C ARG A 73 -9.27 -16.60 -5.17
N GLU A 74 -10.17 -16.58 -4.20
CA GLU A 74 -10.53 -15.33 -3.53
C GLU A 74 -9.34 -14.82 -2.69
N PRO A 75 -8.97 -13.52 -2.81
CA PRO A 75 -7.91 -12.95 -2.02
C PRO A 75 -8.32 -12.76 -0.56
N ILE A 76 -7.38 -12.94 0.34
CA ILE A 76 -7.55 -12.60 1.76
C ILE A 76 -7.49 -11.08 1.89
N LYS A 77 -8.58 -10.49 2.37
CA LYS A 77 -8.68 -9.03 2.53
C LYS A 77 -8.45 -8.65 3.99
N ALA A 78 -7.63 -7.64 4.22
CA ALA A 78 -7.31 -7.13 5.55
C ALA A 78 -7.32 -5.60 5.55
N TRP A 79 -8.12 -5.00 6.45
CA TRP A 79 -8.18 -3.53 6.59
C TRP A 79 -6.86 -2.95 7.09
N GLN A 80 -6.08 -3.73 7.80
CA GLN A 80 -4.74 -3.35 8.27
C GLN A 80 -3.78 -3.03 7.11
N LEU A 81 -4.06 -3.54 5.91
CA LEU A 81 -3.32 -3.23 4.70
C LEU A 81 -3.82 -1.96 3.97
N ASN A 82 -4.87 -1.28 4.47
CA ASN A 82 -5.37 -0.04 3.89
C ASN A 82 -4.30 1.05 3.83
N GLU A 83 -4.51 2.04 2.95
CA GLU A 83 -3.67 3.24 2.89
C GLU A 83 -3.72 4.01 4.21
N ARG A 84 -2.70 4.79 4.51
CA ARG A 84 -2.67 5.71 5.64
C ARG A 84 -3.81 6.71 5.57
N HIS A 85 -4.50 6.96 6.68
CA HIS A 85 -5.54 7.98 6.76
C HIS A 85 -4.93 9.38 6.84
N TYR A 86 -5.34 10.26 5.93
CA TYR A 86 -4.75 11.60 5.83
C TYR A 86 -5.48 12.69 6.63
N GLY A 87 -6.35 12.30 7.58
CA GLY A 87 -7.06 13.25 8.44
C GLY A 87 -7.81 14.33 7.64
N ALA A 88 -7.77 15.54 8.12
CA ALA A 88 -8.43 16.70 7.51
C ALA A 88 -7.92 17.03 6.09
N LEU A 89 -6.81 16.45 5.62
CA LEU A 89 -6.34 16.60 4.24
C LEU A 89 -7.08 15.69 3.26
N THR A 90 -7.86 14.70 3.74
CA THR A 90 -8.57 13.75 2.88
C THR A 90 -9.48 14.48 1.88
N GLY A 91 -9.35 14.14 0.60
CA GLY A 91 -10.10 14.74 -0.51
C GLY A 91 -9.52 16.05 -1.05
N LEU A 92 -8.61 16.71 -0.36
CA LEU A 92 -8.02 17.98 -0.79
C LEU A 92 -6.92 17.76 -1.84
N ASN A 93 -6.76 18.73 -2.75
CA ASN A 93 -5.70 18.69 -3.77
C ASN A 93 -4.34 19.00 -3.15
N LYS A 94 -3.32 18.20 -3.49
CA LYS A 94 -1.97 18.31 -2.91
C LYS A 94 -1.26 19.61 -3.29
N ASP A 95 -1.44 20.09 -4.52
CA ASP A 95 -0.77 21.30 -5.00
C ASP A 95 -1.42 22.56 -4.40
N GLU A 96 -2.74 22.57 -4.22
CA GLU A 96 -3.44 23.64 -3.49
C GLU A 96 -3.02 23.69 -2.02
N MET A 97 -2.92 22.52 -1.37
CA MET A 97 -2.51 22.46 0.03
C MET A 97 -1.04 22.84 0.23
N LYS A 98 -0.15 22.58 -0.75
CA LYS A 98 1.22 23.11 -0.72
C LYS A 98 1.25 24.63 -0.78
N LYS A 99 0.36 25.24 -1.60
CA LYS A 99 0.26 26.71 -1.67
C LYS A 99 -0.28 27.31 -0.37
N LYS A 100 -1.25 26.62 0.27
CA LYS A 100 -1.94 27.10 1.47
C LYS A 100 -1.14 26.90 2.76
N LEU A 101 -0.50 25.74 2.94
CA LEU A 101 0.18 25.34 4.19
C LEU A 101 1.71 25.36 4.10
N GLY A 102 2.25 25.59 2.91
CA GLY A 102 3.69 25.48 2.64
C GLY A 102 4.11 24.08 2.19
N GLY A 103 5.12 24.04 1.31
CA GLY A 103 5.65 22.79 0.77
C GLY A 103 6.22 21.86 1.83
N ASP A 104 6.99 22.41 2.77
CA ASP A 104 7.66 21.66 3.84
C ASP A 104 6.66 20.99 4.77
N LYS A 105 5.59 21.67 5.18
CA LYS A 105 4.55 21.08 6.03
C LYS A 105 3.80 19.95 5.33
N ILE A 106 3.48 20.10 4.05
CA ILE A 106 2.86 19.03 3.25
C ILE A 106 3.83 17.87 3.05
N HIS A 107 5.11 18.17 2.83
CA HIS A 107 6.14 17.13 2.76
C HIS A 107 6.25 16.37 4.09
N GLU A 108 6.31 17.07 5.20
CA GLU A 108 6.32 16.48 6.55
C GLU A 108 5.12 15.54 6.76
N PHE A 109 3.89 15.97 6.51
CA PHE A 109 2.70 15.12 6.62
C PHE A 109 2.73 13.91 5.70
N ARG A 110 3.39 13.98 4.57
CA ARG A 110 3.46 12.87 3.60
C ARG A 110 4.58 11.88 3.87
N ARG A 111 5.68 12.32 4.49
CA ARG A 111 6.94 11.58 4.52
C ARG A 111 7.50 11.29 5.89
N SER A 112 7.22 12.11 6.90
CA SER A 112 7.71 11.89 8.25
C SER A 112 7.18 10.59 8.85
N TRP A 113 7.90 10.09 9.83
CA TRP A 113 7.55 8.87 10.54
C TRP A 113 6.33 9.04 11.46
N ASP A 114 6.31 10.08 12.27
CA ASP A 114 5.40 10.27 13.40
C ASP A 114 4.45 11.47 13.28
N LYS A 115 4.62 12.31 12.25
CA LYS A 115 3.73 13.47 12.05
C LYS A 115 2.48 13.05 11.29
N LYS A 116 1.35 13.56 11.74
CA LYS A 116 0.05 13.34 11.11
C LYS A 116 -0.73 14.64 10.96
N PRO A 117 -1.59 14.75 9.92
CA PRO A 117 -2.52 15.85 9.78
C PRO A 117 -3.54 15.88 10.94
N ASP A 118 -4.23 17.02 11.08
CA ASP A 118 -5.34 17.14 12.02
C ASP A 118 -6.41 16.06 11.74
N PRO A 119 -7.18 15.64 12.76
CA PRO A 119 -8.24 14.66 12.60
C PRO A 119 -9.30 15.11 11.59
N LEU A 120 -9.83 14.16 10.80
CA LEU A 120 -11.02 14.39 10.00
C LEU A 120 -12.26 14.32 10.88
N SER A 121 -13.16 15.28 10.73
CA SER A 121 -14.44 15.25 11.45
C SER A 121 -15.22 13.96 11.11
N ARG A 122 -15.79 13.31 12.11
CA ARG A 122 -16.61 12.10 11.93
C ARG A 122 -17.91 12.36 11.15
N ASN A 123 -18.35 13.62 11.07
CA ASN A 123 -19.48 14.01 10.21
C ASN A 123 -19.10 14.20 8.74
N ASN A 124 -17.80 14.15 8.39
CA ASN A 124 -17.36 14.29 7.01
C ASN A 124 -17.74 13.02 6.22
N PRO A 125 -18.34 13.11 5.01
CA PRO A 125 -18.71 11.95 4.22
C PRO A 125 -17.52 11.06 3.82
N TYR A 126 -16.31 11.60 3.80
CA TYR A 126 -15.08 10.83 3.54
C TYR A 126 -14.50 10.15 4.79
N HIS A 127 -15.10 10.37 5.97
CA HIS A 127 -14.64 9.65 7.16
C HIS A 127 -15.01 8.16 7.06
N PRO A 128 -14.09 7.23 7.37
CA PRO A 128 -14.32 5.79 7.19
C PRO A 128 -15.57 5.24 7.88
N ILE A 129 -15.98 5.83 9.00
CA ILE A 129 -17.22 5.40 9.69
C ILE A 129 -18.48 5.57 8.83
N ASN A 130 -18.46 6.47 7.82
CA ASN A 130 -19.55 6.75 6.91
C ASN A 130 -19.46 5.96 5.60
N ILE A 131 -18.42 5.13 5.42
CA ILE A 131 -18.16 4.35 4.21
C ILE A 131 -18.54 2.90 4.46
N GLU A 132 -19.42 2.34 3.62
CA GLU A 132 -19.98 0.98 3.76
C GLU A 132 -18.90 -0.11 3.90
N THR A 133 -17.83 0.02 3.11
CA THR A 133 -16.70 -0.93 3.09
C THR A 133 -16.12 -1.20 4.47
N TYR A 134 -16.20 -0.23 5.40
CA TYR A 134 -15.53 -0.30 6.71
C TYR A 134 -16.47 -0.59 7.89
N LYS A 135 -17.75 -0.78 7.67
CA LYS A 135 -18.73 -1.01 8.75
C LYS A 135 -18.46 -2.23 9.64
N LYS A 136 -17.70 -3.20 9.14
CA LYS A 136 -17.32 -4.40 9.90
C LYS A 136 -16.04 -4.21 10.72
N ILE A 137 -15.37 -3.08 10.62
CA ILE A 137 -14.18 -2.76 11.41
C ILE A 137 -14.65 -2.22 12.76
N PRO A 138 -14.11 -2.69 13.90
CA PRO A 138 -14.41 -2.12 15.21
C PRO A 138 -14.15 -0.61 15.23
N LEU A 139 -15.07 0.18 15.79
CA LEU A 139 -15.02 1.66 15.74
C LEU A 139 -13.75 2.24 16.35
N GLU A 140 -13.22 1.59 17.37
CA GLU A 140 -11.96 1.95 18.03
C GLU A 140 -10.71 1.73 17.16
N LYS A 141 -10.83 0.92 16.10
CA LYS A 141 -9.77 0.67 15.13
C LYS A 141 -9.85 1.58 13.91
N ILE A 142 -10.90 2.37 13.77
CA ILE A 142 -11.06 3.33 12.66
C ILE A 142 -10.36 4.64 13.03
N PRO A 143 -9.29 5.05 12.30
CA PRO A 143 -8.55 6.25 12.61
C PRO A 143 -9.27 7.52 12.14
N ASP A 144 -9.19 8.60 12.91
CA ASP A 144 -9.56 9.94 12.48
C ASP A 144 -8.39 10.62 11.71
N SER A 145 -7.15 10.15 11.92
CA SER A 145 -5.91 10.55 11.21
C SER A 145 -4.78 9.57 11.53
N GLU A 146 -3.82 9.38 10.62
CA GLU A 146 -2.65 8.51 10.84
C GLU A 146 -1.33 9.19 10.45
N SER A 147 -0.29 8.93 11.23
CA SER A 147 1.11 9.03 10.84
C SER A 147 1.55 7.74 10.11
N LEU A 148 2.77 7.70 9.61
CA LEU A 148 3.33 6.45 9.09
C LEU A 148 3.57 5.42 10.21
N LYS A 149 3.88 5.90 11.43
CA LYS A 149 4.01 5.06 12.63
C LYS A 149 2.70 4.35 12.97
N ASP A 150 1.58 5.08 13.01
CA ASP A 150 0.25 4.49 13.26
C ASP A 150 -0.08 3.43 12.20
N THR A 151 0.20 3.72 10.92
CA THR A 151 0.03 2.76 9.82
C THR A 151 0.94 1.53 10.00
N TYR A 152 2.19 1.73 10.40
CA TYR A 152 3.14 0.65 10.65
C TYR A 152 2.65 -0.28 11.77
N GLU A 153 2.16 0.26 12.89
CA GLU A 153 1.69 -0.52 14.03
C GLU A 153 0.58 -1.50 13.62
N ARG A 154 -0.45 -1.04 12.89
CA ARG A 154 -1.52 -1.93 12.42
C ARG A 154 -1.09 -2.91 11.32
N VAL A 155 -0.18 -2.50 10.44
CA VAL A 155 0.37 -3.38 9.40
C VAL A 155 1.20 -4.49 10.03
N MET A 156 2.01 -4.19 11.06
CA MET A 156 2.82 -5.18 11.76
C MET A 156 1.97 -6.12 12.62
N GLU A 157 0.89 -5.65 13.24
CA GLU A 157 -0.07 -6.51 13.92
C GLU A 157 -0.53 -7.63 12.96
N TYR A 158 -0.96 -7.27 11.75
CA TYR A 158 -1.44 -8.22 10.75
C TYR A 158 -0.32 -9.06 10.12
N TYR A 159 0.85 -8.45 9.88
CA TYR A 159 2.01 -9.19 9.35
C TYR A 159 2.40 -10.34 10.30
N ASN A 160 2.50 -10.07 11.58
CA ASN A 160 2.92 -11.05 12.58
C ASN A 160 1.86 -12.15 12.79
N SER A 161 0.56 -11.82 12.75
CA SER A 161 -0.52 -12.80 12.98
C SER A 161 -0.80 -13.68 11.76
N ASP A 162 -0.77 -13.10 10.54
CA ASP A 162 -1.35 -13.74 9.35
C ASP A 162 -0.35 -14.01 8.21
N ILE A 163 0.69 -13.19 8.07
CA ILE A 163 1.59 -13.26 6.92
C ILE A 163 2.89 -14.00 7.26
N GLN A 164 3.51 -13.67 8.39
CA GLN A 164 4.84 -14.14 8.75
C GLN A 164 4.95 -15.68 8.76
N ASN A 165 4.00 -16.37 9.39
CA ASN A 165 4.02 -17.85 9.46
C ASN A 165 3.98 -18.49 8.08
N LYS A 166 3.23 -17.91 7.12
CA LYS A 166 3.18 -18.40 5.74
C LYS A 166 4.53 -18.24 5.03
N LEU A 167 5.25 -17.13 5.30
CA LEU A 167 6.60 -16.94 4.77
C LEU A 167 7.59 -17.93 5.39
N LEU A 168 7.48 -18.21 6.70
CA LEU A 168 8.27 -19.25 7.40
C LEU A 168 8.01 -20.66 6.85
N GLU A 169 6.79 -20.92 6.36
CA GLU A 169 6.44 -22.15 5.65
C GLU A 169 6.89 -22.15 4.17
N ASN A 170 7.74 -21.21 3.77
CA ASN A 170 8.26 -21.05 2.41
C ASN A 170 7.16 -20.84 1.35
N LYS A 171 6.07 -20.16 1.70
CA LYS A 171 4.96 -19.86 0.77
C LYS A 171 5.25 -18.61 -0.05
N ASN A 172 4.89 -18.65 -1.33
CA ASN A 172 4.94 -17.51 -2.21
C ASN A 172 3.68 -16.66 -2.06
N ILE A 173 3.87 -15.39 -1.70
CA ILE A 173 2.78 -14.48 -1.35
C ILE A 173 2.82 -13.25 -2.24
N ILE A 174 1.65 -12.84 -2.75
CA ILE A 174 1.44 -11.52 -3.35
C ILE A 174 0.60 -10.67 -2.41
N ILE A 175 1.05 -9.46 -2.13
CA ILE A 175 0.29 -8.44 -1.38
C ILE A 175 0.07 -7.24 -2.29
N SER A 176 -1.18 -7.01 -2.68
CA SER A 176 -1.58 -5.74 -3.31
C SER A 176 -2.03 -4.77 -2.23
N ALA A 177 -1.39 -3.61 -2.14
CA ALA A 177 -1.66 -2.63 -1.10
C ALA A 177 -1.35 -1.19 -1.57
N HIS A 178 -0.90 -0.32 -0.67
CA HIS A 178 -0.76 1.12 -0.92
C HIS A 178 0.64 1.62 -0.60
N GLY A 179 0.92 2.87 -1.03
CA GLY A 179 2.23 3.46 -0.82
C GLY A 179 2.70 3.41 0.63
N ASN A 180 1.87 3.79 1.59
CA ASN A 180 2.29 3.83 3.00
C ASN A 180 2.22 2.47 3.70
N SER A 181 1.26 1.60 3.40
CA SER A 181 1.26 0.24 3.96
C SER A 181 2.44 -0.60 3.47
N ILE A 182 2.83 -0.47 2.19
CA ILE A 182 4.04 -1.11 1.66
C ILE A 182 5.31 -0.49 2.26
N ARG A 183 5.38 0.84 2.43
CA ARG A 183 6.48 1.49 3.15
C ARG A 183 6.61 0.99 4.58
N ALA A 184 5.50 0.72 5.27
CA ALA A 184 5.51 0.11 6.59
C ALA A 184 6.14 -1.30 6.57
N LEU A 185 5.75 -2.15 5.63
CA LEU A 185 6.36 -3.47 5.43
C LEU A 185 7.85 -3.35 5.10
N CYS A 186 8.24 -2.48 4.18
CA CYS A 186 9.64 -2.25 3.83
C CYS A 186 10.47 -1.74 5.02
N LYS A 187 9.90 -0.84 5.85
CA LYS A 187 10.60 -0.37 7.06
C LYS A 187 10.98 -1.52 7.98
N PHE A 188 10.09 -2.47 8.18
CA PHE A 188 10.34 -3.66 8.98
C PHE A 188 11.33 -4.60 8.30
N LEU A 189 11.04 -5.03 7.08
CA LEU A 189 11.83 -6.06 6.37
C LEU A 189 13.27 -5.62 6.13
N PHE A 190 13.49 -4.36 5.78
CA PHE A 190 14.82 -3.81 5.48
C PHE A 190 15.44 -3.04 6.65
N LYS A 191 14.83 -3.09 7.84
CA LYS A 191 15.29 -2.41 9.06
C LYS A 191 15.62 -0.92 8.84
N LEU A 192 14.78 -0.23 8.03
CA LEU A 192 15.01 1.17 7.66
C LEU A 192 14.83 2.11 8.86
N ASP A 193 15.75 3.05 9.02
CA ASP A 193 15.58 4.14 9.96
C ASP A 193 14.52 5.16 9.49
N ASN A 194 14.26 6.18 10.32
CA ASN A 194 13.23 7.18 10.00
C ASN A 194 13.64 8.09 8.84
N LYS A 195 14.93 8.29 8.60
CA LYS A 195 15.44 9.09 7.49
C LYS A 195 15.28 8.33 6.17
N LYS A 196 15.72 7.08 6.11
CA LYS A 196 15.59 6.24 4.91
C LYS A 196 14.13 6.03 4.52
N ILE A 197 13.23 5.71 5.49
CA ILE A 197 11.83 5.51 5.17
C ILE A 197 11.15 6.78 4.62
N SER A 198 11.61 7.99 5.00
CA SER A 198 11.07 9.23 4.45
C SER A 198 11.37 9.40 2.95
N LEU A 199 12.46 8.82 2.48
CA LEU A 199 12.93 8.89 1.08
C LEU A 199 12.34 7.77 0.21
N LEU A 200 11.87 6.66 0.81
CA LEU A 200 11.40 5.51 0.04
C LEU A 200 10.15 5.84 -0.78
N GLU A 201 10.25 5.68 -2.08
CA GLU A 201 9.14 5.77 -3.03
C GLU A 201 8.68 4.36 -3.46
N ILE A 202 7.38 4.17 -3.57
CA ILE A 202 6.77 2.94 -4.09
C ILE A 202 6.00 3.30 -5.36
N PRO A 203 6.45 2.90 -6.55
CA PRO A 203 5.76 3.18 -7.80
C PRO A 203 4.43 2.40 -7.88
N THR A 204 3.43 2.97 -8.56
CA THR A 204 2.16 2.28 -8.84
C THR A 204 2.39 1.12 -9.82
N GLY A 205 1.71 0.00 -9.60
CA GLY A 205 1.71 -1.13 -10.54
C GLY A 205 3.11 -1.59 -10.95
N ASN A 206 4.09 -1.59 -10.03
CA ASN A 206 5.40 -2.18 -10.27
C ASN A 206 5.70 -3.18 -9.15
N PRO A 207 5.70 -4.48 -9.43
CA PRO A 207 5.93 -5.48 -8.40
C PRO A 207 7.35 -5.40 -7.82
N LEU A 208 7.44 -5.33 -6.49
CA LEU A 208 8.68 -5.46 -5.72
C LEU A 208 8.83 -6.92 -5.31
N LEU A 209 9.76 -7.64 -5.92
CA LEU A 209 10.12 -8.99 -5.54
C LEU A 209 11.12 -8.95 -4.38
N ILE A 210 10.83 -9.71 -3.33
CA ILE A 210 11.68 -9.89 -2.16
C ILE A 210 11.86 -11.40 -1.95
N ASN A 211 13.05 -11.91 -2.17
CA ASN A 211 13.40 -13.29 -1.87
C ASN A 211 13.95 -13.38 -0.45
N LEU A 212 13.42 -14.32 0.31
CA LEU A 212 13.80 -14.60 1.69
C LEU A 212 14.39 -16.01 1.77
N ASN A 213 15.42 -16.19 2.60
CA ASN A 213 15.91 -17.53 2.99
C ASN A 213 15.04 -18.10 4.13
N LEU A 214 15.36 -19.29 4.61
CA LEU A 214 14.64 -19.96 5.70
C LEU A 214 14.73 -19.20 7.04
N GLU A 215 15.77 -18.42 7.23
CA GLU A 215 16.00 -17.55 8.39
C GLU A 215 15.29 -16.19 8.26
N GLN A 216 14.46 -16.00 7.20
CA GLN A 216 13.74 -14.77 6.86
C GLN A 216 14.68 -13.58 6.53
N GLU A 217 15.91 -13.86 6.14
CA GLU A 217 16.84 -12.84 5.66
C GLU A 217 16.60 -12.60 4.16
N ILE A 218 16.72 -11.34 3.76
CA ILE A 218 16.52 -10.95 2.35
C ILE A 218 17.79 -11.33 1.57
N THR A 219 17.61 -12.21 0.59
CA THR A 219 18.67 -12.64 -0.34
C THR A 219 18.68 -11.87 -1.65
N GLU A 220 17.52 -11.37 -2.06
CA GLU A 220 17.37 -10.53 -3.26
C GLU A 220 16.17 -9.59 -3.10
N CYS A 221 16.31 -8.37 -3.59
CA CYS A 221 15.22 -7.42 -3.69
C CYS A 221 15.33 -6.63 -4.99
N LYS A 222 14.25 -6.62 -5.79
CA LYS A 222 14.20 -5.86 -7.05
C LYS A 222 12.79 -5.51 -7.49
N TYR A 223 12.64 -4.38 -8.14
CA TYR A 223 11.45 -4.11 -8.95
C TYR A 223 11.50 -4.91 -10.25
N LEU A 224 10.37 -5.52 -10.64
CA LEU A 224 10.30 -6.34 -11.85
C LEU A 224 10.30 -5.48 -13.12
N ASP A 225 9.67 -4.30 -13.11
CA ASP A 225 9.85 -3.27 -14.14
C ASP A 225 11.07 -2.42 -13.76
N LYS A 226 12.24 -2.80 -14.31
CA LYS A 226 13.52 -2.19 -13.97
C LYS A 226 13.58 -0.71 -14.34
N ASP A 227 12.99 -0.30 -15.44
CA ASP A 227 13.02 1.07 -15.91
C ASP A 227 12.23 1.99 -14.98
N ARG A 228 11.06 1.54 -14.51
CA ARG A 228 10.21 2.26 -13.54
C ARG A 228 10.66 2.09 -12.10
N GLY A 229 11.54 1.16 -11.83
CA GLY A 229 12.10 0.89 -10.49
C GLY A 229 13.53 1.41 -10.29
N LYS A 230 14.13 2.01 -11.33
CA LYS A 230 15.50 2.53 -11.26
C LYS A 230 15.64 3.56 -10.13
N ASP A 231 16.71 3.41 -9.33
CA ASP A 231 17.07 4.32 -8.22
C ASP A 231 16.00 4.43 -7.09
N LEU A 232 14.98 3.56 -7.08
CA LEU A 232 13.96 3.57 -6.03
C LEU A 232 14.28 2.68 -4.82
N LEU A 233 15.22 1.73 -4.96
CA LEU A 233 15.70 0.91 -3.85
C LEU A 233 16.84 1.66 -3.14
N ILE A 234 16.58 2.06 -1.90
CA ILE A 234 17.51 2.86 -1.07
C ILE A 234 18.11 2.05 0.09
N PHE A 235 18.08 0.73 -0.01
CA PHE A 235 18.52 -0.23 1.03
C PHE A 235 19.28 -1.40 0.42
#